data_b9f8623ab7369710f891e2ebee7f991b
#
_entry.id   b9f8623ab7369710f891e2ebee7f991b
#
_cell.length_a   1.000
_cell.length_b   1.000
_cell.length_c   1.000
_cell.angle_alpha   90.00
_cell.angle_beta   90.00
_cell.angle_gamma   90.00
#
_symmetry.space_group_name_H-M   'P 1'
#
loop_
_entity.id
_entity.type
_entity.pdbx_description
1 polymer ?
#
loop_
_entity_poly.entity_id
_entity_poly.type
_entity_poly.pdbx_seq_one_letter_code
_entity_poly.pdbx_strand_id
1 'polypeptide(L)'
;MFADRGYEAVTLRAIAKEIGYTHAVIYQYFPDKSHILAELSSETIGLLIENFDEIAAKHPASKERLFATSRGLIQFCIAHPQQFRNVFFGPENRNGIRAGQYINDIGTPLFQRFVQLFFDVAKDEGLPCRDDLVVAHTWWFTMFGLAMLMVVQGVVPDLPDQTLVVEQTIATLWAGVQVVSRLPKETVST
;
A
#
# COMPACT_ATOMS: atom_id res chain seq x y z
N MET A 1 -12.41 -16.15 -7.23
CA MET A 1 -13.87 -15.92 -7.00
C MET A 1 -14.17 -14.48 -6.62
N PHE A 2 -13.61 -13.90 -5.54
CA PHE A 2 -13.87 -12.48 -5.20
C PHE A 2 -13.42 -11.53 -6.33
N ALA A 3 -12.29 -11.83 -6.96
CA ALA A 3 -11.75 -11.06 -8.05
C ALA A 3 -12.65 -11.02 -9.28
N ASP A 4 -13.24 -12.17 -9.66
CA ASP A 4 -13.98 -12.33 -10.92
C ASP A 4 -15.45 -11.96 -10.78
N ARG A 5 -16.04 -12.25 -9.62
CA ARG A 5 -17.49 -12.14 -9.38
C ARG A 5 -17.87 -10.97 -8.49
N GLY A 6 -16.87 -10.34 -7.86
CA GLY A 6 -17.08 -9.33 -6.83
C GLY A 6 -17.51 -9.93 -5.48
N TYR A 7 -17.30 -9.17 -4.42
CA TYR A 7 -17.54 -9.63 -3.05
C TYR A 7 -19.01 -9.99 -2.79
N GLU A 8 -19.95 -9.20 -3.29
CA GLU A 8 -21.39 -9.40 -3.02
C GLU A 8 -21.93 -10.69 -3.63
N ALA A 9 -21.44 -11.07 -4.82
CA ALA A 9 -21.89 -12.27 -5.51
C ALA A 9 -21.30 -13.58 -4.96
N VAL A 10 -20.30 -13.51 -4.09
CA VAL A 10 -19.64 -14.68 -3.51
C VAL A 10 -20.26 -15.02 -2.16
N THR A 11 -20.54 -16.32 -1.94
CA THR A 11 -21.04 -16.85 -0.67
C THR A 11 -20.09 -17.91 -0.11
N LEU A 12 -20.08 -18.11 1.22
CA LEU A 12 -19.28 -19.19 1.83
C LEU A 12 -19.63 -20.57 1.25
N ARG A 13 -20.91 -20.79 0.93
CA ARG A 13 -21.36 -22.03 0.28
C ARG A 13 -20.74 -22.22 -1.11
N ALA A 14 -20.64 -21.14 -1.88
CA ALA A 14 -20.00 -21.19 -3.21
C ALA A 14 -18.50 -21.44 -3.09
N ILE A 15 -17.83 -20.85 -2.10
CA ILE A 15 -16.42 -21.08 -1.83
C ILE A 15 -16.20 -22.54 -1.42
N ALA A 16 -17.00 -23.07 -0.47
CA ALA A 16 -16.91 -24.46 -0.04
C ALA A 16 -17.01 -25.45 -1.22
N LYS A 17 -18.01 -25.23 -2.08
CA LYS A 17 -18.22 -26.04 -3.27
C LYS A 17 -17.02 -26.02 -4.21
N GLU A 18 -16.45 -24.84 -4.45
CA GLU A 18 -15.33 -24.65 -5.37
C GLU A 18 -14.06 -25.39 -4.92
N ILE A 19 -13.80 -25.38 -3.61
CA ILE A 19 -12.61 -26.04 -3.02
C ILE A 19 -12.87 -27.49 -2.58
N GLY A 20 -14.06 -28.05 -2.87
CA GLY A 20 -14.39 -29.44 -2.60
C GLY A 20 -14.71 -29.75 -1.13
N TYR A 21 -15.05 -28.75 -0.33
CA TYR A 21 -15.43 -28.92 1.07
C TYR A 21 -16.93 -28.76 1.30
N THR A 22 -17.42 -29.29 2.42
CA THR A 22 -18.79 -29.06 2.84
C THR A 22 -18.95 -27.66 3.44
N HIS A 23 -20.16 -27.10 3.34
CA HIS A 23 -20.49 -25.83 3.94
C HIS A 23 -20.22 -25.80 5.48
N ALA A 24 -20.50 -26.90 6.17
CA ALA A 24 -20.25 -27.03 7.60
C ALA A 24 -18.75 -26.88 7.96
N VAL A 25 -17.87 -27.43 7.15
CA VAL A 25 -16.42 -27.32 7.36
C VAL A 25 -15.94 -25.88 7.27
N ILE A 26 -16.41 -25.14 6.27
CA ILE A 26 -15.98 -23.73 6.11
C ILE A 26 -16.39 -22.88 7.31
N TYR A 27 -17.62 -23.08 7.84
CA TYR A 27 -18.09 -22.31 9.00
C TYR A 27 -17.33 -22.60 10.30
N GLN A 28 -16.59 -23.71 10.39
CA GLN A 28 -15.70 -23.98 11.54
C GLN A 28 -14.49 -23.05 11.57
N TYR A 29 -14.04 -22.55 10.39
CA TYR A 29 -12.86 -21.70 10.26
C TYR A 29 -13.23 -20.23 10.06
N PHE A 30 -14.30 -19.96 9.33
CA PHE A 30 -14.70 -18.60 8.95
C PHE A 30 -16.18 -18.37 9.25
N PRO A 31 -16.49 -17.51 10.24
CA PRO A 31 -17.88 -17.19 10.58
C PRO A 31 -18.66 -16.60 9.41
N ASP A 32 -17.99 -15.82 8.56
CA ASP A 32 -18.53 -15.21 7.35
C ASP A 32 -17.44 -14.98 6.28
N LYS A 33 -17.86 -14.48 5.12
CA LYS A 33 -16.94 -14.23 3.99
C LYS A 33 -15.99 -13.06 4.22
N SER A 34 -16.30 -12.15 5.17
CA SER A 34 -15.42 -11.03 5.50
C SER A 34 -14.15 -11.50 6.21
N HIS A 35 -14.24 -12.54 7.03
CA HIS A 35 -13.08 -13.14 7.68
C HIS A 35 -12.11 -13.78 6.67
N ILE A 36 -12.64 -14.42 5.61
CA ILE A 36 -11.78 -14.92 4.51
C ILE A 36 -11.07 -13.76 3.82
N LEU A 37 -11.80 -12.67 3.55
CA LEU A 37 -11.21 -11.50 2.90
C LEU A 37 -10.15 -10.85 3.79
N ALA A 38 -10.39 -10.82 5.11
CA ALA A 38 -9.45 -10.33 6.10
C ALA A 38 -8.13 -11.13 6.08
N GLU A 39 -8.21 -12.46 6.08
CA GLU A 39 -7.01 -13.30 5.96
C GLU A 39 -6.25 -13.07 4.65
N LEU A 40 -6.95 -13.04 3.52
CA LEU A 40 -6.33 -12.75 2.22
C LEU A 40 -5.65 -11.39 2.18
N SER A 41 -6.21 -10.40 2.85
CA SER A 41 -5.63 -9.07 2.93
C SER A 41 -4.41 -9.05 3.85
N SER A 42 -4.46 -9.77 4.98
CA SER A 42 -3.32 -9.93 5.90
C SER A 42 -2.15 -10.62 5.20
N GLU A 43 -2.39 -11.68 4.44
CA GLU A 43 -1.39 -12.36 3.63
C GLU A 43 -0.77 -11.39 2.61
N THR A 44 -1.59 -10.60 1.92
CA THR A 44 -1.11 -9.62 0.93
C THR A 44 -0.20 -8.56 1.55
N ILE A 45 -0.55 -8.05 2.71
CA ILE A 45 0.30 -7.09 3.44
C ILE A 45 1.59 -7.78 3.93
N GLY A 46 1.52 -9.03 4.37
CA GLY A 46 2.70 -9.84 4.70
C GLY A 46 3.68 -9.92 3.53
N LEU A 47 3.20 -10.25 2.33
CA LEU A 47 4.01 -10.29 1.11
C LEU A 47 4.61 -8.93 0.75
N LEU A 48 3.90 -7.83 0.97
CA LEU A 48 4.44 -6.48 0.78
C LEU A 48 5.56 -6.17 1.77
N ILE A 49 5.40 -6.56 3.03
CA ILE A 49 6.42 -6.39 4.06
C ILE A 49 7.68 -7.20 3.69
N GLU A 50 7.53 -8.46 3.30
CA GLU A 50 8.64 -9.29 2.85
C GLU A 50 9.36 -8.67 1.66
N ASN A 51 8.62 -8.16 0.66
CA ASN A 51 9.19 -7.45 -0.47
C ASN A 51 10.00 -6.21 -0.05
N PHE A 52 9.52 -5.44 0.93
CA PHE A 52 10.25 -4.30 1.48
C PHE A 52 11.54 -4.74 2.18
N ASP A 53 11.48 -5.80 2.98
CA ASP A 53 12.64 -6.33 3.70
C ASP A 53 13.70 -6.88 2.72
N GLU A 54 13.29 -7.55 1.64
CA GLU A 54 14.20 -7.99 0.56
C GLU A 54 14.87 -6.81 -0.16
N ILE A 55 14.11 -5.77 -0.48
CA ILE A 55 14.65 -4.56 -1.10
C ILE A 55 15.64 -3.89 -0.15
N ALA A 56 15.31 -3.80 1.13
CA ALA A 56 16.17 -3.22 2.14
C ALA A 56 17.51 -3.95 2.25
N ALA A 57 17.50 -5.27 2.15
CA ALA A 57 18.72 -6.09 2.18
C ALA A 57 19.64 -5.86 0.96
N LYS A 58 19.04 -5.54 -0.21
CA LYS A 58 19.79 -5.32 -1.47
C LYS A 58 20.32 -3.88 -1.60
N HIS A 59 19.75 -2.91 -0.88
CA HIS A 59 20.07 -1.49 -0.99
C HIS A 59 20.53 -0.93 0.37
N PRO A 60 21.83 -0.96 0.70
CA PRO A 60 22.33 -0.49 1.99
C PRO A 60 22.19 1.03 2.17
N ALA A 61 22.31 1.81 1.09
CA ALA A 61 22.13 3.26 1.16
C ALA A 61 20.63 3.61 1.30
N SER A 62 20.30 4.46 2.26
CA SER A 62 18.91 4.76 2.65
C SER A 62 18.09 5.37 1.52
N LYS A 63 18.69 6.28 0.74
CA LYS A 63 18.03 6.94 -0.39
C LYS A 63 17.71 5.96 -1.52
N GLU A 64 18.67 5.14 -1.95
CA GLU A 64 18.47 4.10 -2.96
C GLU A 64 17.42 3.10 -2.49
N ARG A 65 17.41 2.78 -1.19
CA ARG A 65 16.41 1.93 -0.56
C ARG A 65 15.02 2.55 -0.65
N LEU A 66 14.86 3.85 -0.33
CA LEU A 66 13.59 4.55 -0.45
C LEU A 66 13.05 4.51 -1.89
N PHE A 67 13.92 4.77 -2.86
CA PHE A 67 13.53 4.75 -4.28
C PHE A 67 13.16 3.35 -4.75
N ALA A 68 13.96 2.34 -4.37
CA ALA A 68 13.68 0.94 -4.70
C ALA A 68 12.40 0.44 -4.03
N THR A 69 12.15 0.80 -2.78
CA THR A 69 10.91 0.47 -2.04
C THR A 69 9.70 1.13 -2.70
N SER A 70 9.82 2.39 -3.14
CA SER A 70 8.75 3.10 -3.86
C SER A 70 8.41 2.40 -5.18
N ARG A 71 9.42 2.00 -5.97
CA ARG A 71 9.22 1.20 -7.20
C ARG A 71 8.58 -0.15 -6.89
N GLY A 72 9.13 -0.85 -5.89
CA GLY A 72 8.67 -2.18 -5.48
C GLY A 72 7.21 -2.18 -5.05
N LEU A 73 6.75 -1.17 -4.33
CA LEU A 73 5.33 -1.01 -3.97
C LEU A 73 4.46 -0.96 -5.22
N ILE A 74 4.79 -0.09 -6.18
CA ILE A 74 3.98 0.08 -7.39
C ILE A 74 4.01 -1.18 -8.24
N GLN A 75 5.19 -1.78 -8.44
CA GLN A 75 5.34 -3.03 -9.19
C GLN A 75 4.55 -4.17 -8.57
N PHE A 76 4.57 -4.29 -7.24
CA PHE A 76 3.76 -5.27 -6.53
C PHE A 76 2.27 -5.04 -6.77
N CYS A 77 1.78 -3.81 -6.66
CA CYS A 77 0.38 -3.49 -6.88
C CYS A 77 -0.07 -3.79 -8.32
N ILE A 78 0.78 -3.51 -9.31
CA ILE A 78 0.51 -3.82 -10.72
C ILE A 78 0.51 -5.34 -10.96
N ALA A 79 1.43 -6.08 -10.36
CA ALA A 79 1.52 -7.53 -10.47
C ALA A 79 0.37 -8.25 -9.75
N HIS A 80 -0.18 -7.65 -8.69
CA HIS A 80 -1.21 -8.23 -7.83
C HIS A 80 -2.46 -7.33 -7.70
N PRO A 81 -3.10 -6.93 -8.82
CA PRO A 81 -4.16 -5.90 -8.82
C PRO A 81 -5.38 -6.30 -8.01
N GLN A 82 -5.71 -7.59 -7.96
CA GLN A 82 -6.88 -8.08 -7.23
C GLN A 82 -6.63 -8.10 -5.70
N GLN A 83 -5.42 -8.49 -5.30
CA GLN A 83 -5.01 -8.44 -3.90
C GLN A 83 -5.02 -7.00 -3.40
N PHE A 84 -4.45 -6.06 -4.17
CA PHE A 84 -4.48 -4.65 -3.87
C PHE A 84 -5.92 -4.14 -3.71
N ARG A 85 -6.81 -4.47 -4.64
CA ARG A 85 -8.24 -4.10 -4.56
C ARG A 85 -8.93 -4.66 -3.33
N ASN A 86 -8.65 -5.90 -2.97
CA ASN A 86 -9.22 -6.53 -1.79
C ASN A 86 -8.80 -5.81 -0.50
N VAL A 87 -7.52 -5.47 -0.38
CA VAL A 87 -6.98 -4.76 0.79
C VAL A 87 -7.59 -3.37 0.94
N PHE A 88 -7.68 -2.58 -0.14
CA PHE A 88 -8.00 -1.16 -0.05
C PHE A 88 -9.45 -0.81 -0.42
N PHE A 89 -10.14 -1.67 -1.16
CA PHE A 89 -11.52 -1.43 -1.62
C PHE A 89 -12.49 -2.54 -1.23
N GLY A 90 -12.08 -3.46 -0.38
CA GLY A 90 -12.96 -4.49 0.17
C GLY A 90 -14.16 -3.88 0.90
N PRO A 91 -15.26 -4.63 1.08
CA PRO A 91 -16.50 -4.16 1.71
C PRO A 91 -16.29 -3.73 3.16
N GLU A 92 -15.30 -4.28 3.83
CA GLU A 92 -14.87 -3.86 5.17
C GLU A 92 -14.48 -2.37 5.18
N ASN A 93 -13.91 -1.87 4.08
CA ASN A 93 -13.52 -0.48 3.92
C ASN A 93 -14.68 0.45 3.60
N ARG A 94 -15.84 -0.07 3.18
CA ARG A 94 -17.04 0.74 2.87
C ARG A 94 -17.88 1.08 4.10
N ASN A 95 -17.80 0.29 5.17
CA ASN A 95 -18.64 0.45 6.35
C ASN A 95 -18.00 1.23 7.52
N GLY A 96 -16.95 1.99 7.26
CA GLY A 96 -16.41 3.12 8.05
C GLY A 96 -15.76 2.78 9.40
N ILE A 97 -16.34 1.93 10.23
CA ILE A 97 -15.88 1.77 11.63
C ILE A 97 -15.00 0.53 11.81
N ARG A 98 -15.30 -0.57 11.12
CA ARG A 98 -14.44 -1.78 11.16
C ARG A 98 -13.26 -1.69 10.22
N ALA A 99 -13.41 -0.97 9.10
CA ALA A 99 -12.35 -0.70 8.16
C ALA A 99 -11.17 0.06 8.78
N GLY A 100 -11.43 1.08 9.60
CA GLY A 100 -10.38 1.84 10.26
C GLY A 100 -9.53 0.98 11.19
N GLN A 101 -10.16 0.08 11.93
CA GLN A 101 -9.46 -0.83 12.85
C GLN A 101 -8.64 -1.88 12.08
N TYR A 102 -9.20 -2.45 11.04
CA TYR A 102 -8.54 -3.43 10.19
C TYR A 102 -7.37 -2.85 9.38
N ILE A 103 -7.54 -1.69 8.76
CA ILE A 103 -6.45 -0.98 8.07
C ILE A 103 -5.36 -0.57 9.07
N ASN A 104 -5.72 -0.16 10.29
CA ASN A 104 -4.76 0.17 11.33
C ASN A 104 -3.97 -1.06 11.78
N ASP A 105 -4.63 -2.19 12.01
CA ASP A 105 -3.96 -3.38 12.53
C ASP A 105 -3.03 -4.03 11.48
N ILE A 106 -3.38 -3.99 10.21
CA ILE A 106 -2.65 -4.67 9.13
C ILE A 106 -1.76 -3.70 8.35
N GLY A 107 -2.26 -2.50 8.01
CA GLY A 107 -1.55 -1.51 7.22
C GLY A 107 -0.53 -0.70 8.03
N THR A 108 -0.73 -0.55 9.34
CA THR A 108 0.15 0.23 10.21
C THR A 108 1.59 -0.30 10.21
N PRO A 109 1.87 -1.61 10.32
CA PRO A 109 3.24 -2.11 10.29
C PRO A 109 3.99 -1.79 8.99
N LEU A 110 3.30 -1.88 7.85
CA LEU A 110 3.87 -1.53 6.55
C LEU A 110 4.20 -0.04 6.46
N PHE A 111 3.26 0.80 6.88
CA PHE A 111 3.45 2.25 6.90
C PHE A 111 4.56 2.67 7.88
N GLN A 112 4.64 2.08 9.06
CA GLN A 112 5.71 2.35 10.03
C GLN A 112 7.10 2.02 9.48
N ARG A 113 7.26 0.91 8.75
CA ARG A 113 8.52 0.59 8.08
C ARG A 113 8.90 1.66 7.05
N PHE A 114 7.93 2.14 6.30
CA PHE A 114 8.16 3.22 5.32
C PHE A 114 8.55 4.53 6.00
N VAL A 115 7.86 4.92 7.07
CA VAL A 115 8.19 6.12 7.86
C VAL A 115 9.59 6.02 8.44
N GLN A 116 9.98 4.87 9.01
CA GLN A 116 11.32 4.67 9.54
C GLN A 116 12.38 4.81 8.45
N LEU A 117 12.14 4.21 7.27
CA LEU A 117 13.02 4.36 6.12
C LEU A 117 13.18 5.83 5.71
N PHE A 118 12.09 6.61 5.77
CA PHE A 118 12.15 8.04 5.45
C PHE A 118 13.00 8.82 6.47
N PHE A 119 12.89 8.51 7.77
CA PHE A 119 13.75 9.10 8.80
C PHE A 119 15.22 8.74 8.62
N ASP A 120 15.53 7.50 8.24
CA ASP A 120 16.90 7.09 7.94
C ASP A 120 17.47 7.90 6.77
N VAL A 121 16.68 8.12 5.72
CA VAL A 121 17.08 8.96 4.57
C VAL A 121 17.30 10.42 5.00
N ALA A 122 16.38 10.99 5.77
CA ALA A 122 16.50 12.35 6.23
C ALA A 122 17.80 12.57 7.05
N LYS A 123 18.13 11.61 7.91
CA LYS A 123 19.36 11.61 8.69
C LYS A 123 20.60 11.50 7.81
N ASP A 124 20.63 10.54 6.88
CA ASP A 124 21.82 10.26 6.04
C ASP A 124 22.08 11.38 5.03
N GLU A 125 21.03 12.00 4.49
CA GLU A 125 21.13 13.12 3.55
C GLU A 125 21.27 14.49 4.25
N GLY A 126 21.30 14.51 5.58
CA GLY A 126 21.42 15.75 6.37
C GLY A 126 20.25 16.72 6.14
N LEU A 127 19.06 16.19 5.89
CA LEU A 127 17.86 17.00 5.73
C LEU A 127 17.41 17.53 7.11
N PRO A 128 17.02 18.81 7.22
CA PRO A 128 16.50 19.35 8.46
C PRO A 128 15.19 18.64 8.85
N CYS A 129 15.23 17.84 9.89
CA CYS A 129 14.06 17.11 10.43
C CYS A 129 13.06 18.07 11.08
N ARG A 130 12.20 18.73 10.32
CA ARG A 130 11.22 19.66 10.90
C ARG A 130 9.79 19.14 10.88
N ASP A 131 9.41 18.40 9.84
CA ASP A 131 8.07 17.81 9.67
C ASP A 131 8.17 16.50 8.88
N ASP A 132 9.15 15.67 9.22
CA ASP A 132 9.47 14.42 8.50
C ASP A 132 8.26 13.49 8.39
N LEU A 133 7.39 13.48 9.39
CA LEU A 133 6.18 12.69 9.37
C LEU A 133 5.20 13.20 8.28
N VAL A 134 5.04 14.50 8.12
CA VAL A 134 4.19 15.09 7.07
C VAL A 134 4.76 14.79 5.69
N VAL A 135 6.08 14.92 5.54
CA VAL A 135 6.76 14.64 4.27
C VAL A 135 6.69 13.15 3.94
N ALA A 136 6.88 12.28 4.93
CA ALA A 136 6.73 10.83 4.77
C ALA A 136 5.30 10.44 4.35
N HIS A 137 4.27 11.06 4.96
CA HIS A 137 2.88 10.87 4.55
C HIS A 137 2.63 11.36 3.12
N THR A 138 3.15 12.53 2.76
CA THR A 138 3.01 13.07 1.41
C THR A 138 3.62 12.14 0.37
N TRP A 139 4.80 11.61 0.64
CA TRP A 139 5.45 10.62 -0.23
C TRP A 139 4.60 9.34 -0.33
N TRP A 140 4.21 8.77 0.82
CA TRP A 140 3.40 7.58 0.87
C TRP A 140 2.07 7.73 0.11
N PHE A 141 1.33 8.80 0.36
CA PHE A 141 0.05 9.05 -0.31
C PHE A 141 0.21 9.24 -1.82
N THR A 142 1.29 9.88 -2.26
CA THR A 142 1.57 10.04 -3.69
C THR A 142 1.86 8.69 -4.34
N MET A 143 2.73 7.86 -3.73
CA MET A 143 3.05 6.54 -4.25
C MET A 143 1.81 5.63 -4.26
N PHE A 144 1.03 5.69 -3.19
CA PHE A 144 -0.21 4.93 -3.07
C PHE A 144 -1.26 5.37 -4.10
N GLY A 145 -1.46 6.67 -4.28
CA GLY A 145 -2.35 7.23 -5.29
C GLY A 145 -1.94 6.84 -6.71
N LEU A 146 -0.64 6.85 -7.00
CA LEU A 146 -0.10 6.40 -8.28
C LEU A 146 -0.36 4.91 -8.50
N ALA A 147 -0.07 4.06 -7.52
CA ALA A 147 -0.35 2.62 -7.57
C ALA A 147 -1.84 2.36 -7.83
N MET A 148 -2.71 3.10 -7.14
CA MET A 148 -4.16 3.01 -7.30
C MET A 148 -4.61 3.33 -8.72
N LEU A 149 -4.12 4.41 -9.31
CA LEU A 149 -4.46 4.80 -10.69
C LEU A 149 -3.94 3.78 -11.72
N MET A 150 -2.79 3.17 -11.48
CA MET A 150 -2.23 2.13 -12.35
C MET A 150 -2.97 0.80 -12.27
N VAL A 151 -3.54 0.47 -11.10
CA VAL A 151 -4.31 -0.77 -10.88
C VAL A 151 -5.74 -0.63 -11.41
N VAL A 152 -6.32 0.56 -11.37
CA VAL A 152 -7.67 0.82 -11.90
C VAL A 152 -7.59 1.14 -13.39
N GLN A 153 -7.64 0.08 -14.21
CA GLN A 153 -7.58 0.20 -15.68
C GLN A 153 -8.68 1.14 -16.22
N GLY A 154 -8.29 1.99 -17.15
CA GLY A 154 -9.23 2.86 -17.88
C GLY A 154 -9.57 4.19 -17.20
N VAL A 155 -8.99 4.47 -16.01
CA VAL A 155 -9.19 5.77 -15.34
C VAL A 155 -8.35 6.88 -15.99
N VAL A 156 -7.18 6.54 -16.50
CA VAL A 156 -6.30 7.48 -17.21
C VAL A 156 -6.15 7.01 -18.64
N PRO A 157 -6.89 7.61 -19.61
CA PRO A 157 -6.67 7.32 -21.03
C PRO A 157 -5.27 7.85 -21.42
N ASP A 158 -4.61 7.14 -22.33
CA ASP A 158 -3.31 7.52 -22.91
C ASP A 158 -2.20 7.72 -21.85
N LEU A 159 -2.18 6.89 -20.80
CA LEU A 159 -1.12 6.92 -19.82
C LEU A 159 0.23 6.67 -20.53
N PRO A 160 1.22 7.57 -20.37
CA PRO A 160 2.57 7.33 -20.84
C PRO A 160 3.15 6.02 -20.28
N ASP A 161 4.33 5.63 -20.74
CA ASP A 161 5.06 4.48 -20.19
C ASP A 161 5.03 4.52 -18.67
N GLN A 162 4.45 3.48 -18.06
CA GLN A 162 4.22 3.40 -16.62
C GLN A 162 5.54 3.51 -15.84
N THR A 163 6.62 2.92 -16.36
CA THR A 163 7.93 2.99 -15.73
C THR A 163 8.45 4.42 -15.70
N LEU A 164 8.30 5.14 -16.81
CA LEU A 164 8.72 6.54 -16.89
C LEU A 164 7.91 7.43 -15.92
N VAL A 165 6.62 7.20 -15.79
CA VAL A 165 5.77 7.94 -14.84
C VAL A 165 6.20 7.68 -13.40
N VAL A 166 6.51 6.43 -13.03
CA VAL A 166 7.01 6.08 -11.69
C VAL A 166 8.33 6.79 -11.41
N GLU A 167 9.31 6.68 -12.31
CA GLU A 167 10.62 7.31 -12.13
C GLU A 167 10.52 8.83 -12.02
N GLN A 168 9.72 9.46 -12.88
CA GLN A 168 9.51 10.89 -12.84
C GLN A 168 8.83 11.34 -11.54
N THR A 169 7.86 10.56 -11.05
CA THR A 169 7.19 10.86 -9.78
C THR A 169 8.16 10.79 -8.61
N ILE A 170 8.98 9.74 -8.52
CA ILE A 170 10.01 9.60 -7.48
C ILE A 170 11.00 10.76 -7.54
N ALA A 171 11.50 11.10 -8.73
CA ALA A 171 12.44 12.21 -8.92
C ALA A 171 11.83 13.56 -8.50
N THR A 172 10.58 13.81 -8.87
CA THR A 172 9.86 15.05 -8.53
C THR A 172 9.63 15.15 -7.02
N LEU A 173 9.19 14.05 -6.37
CA LEU A 173 9.02 14.04 -4.92
C LEU A 173 10.34 14.28 -4.21
N TRP A 174 11.43 13.64 -4.66
CA TRP A 174 12.73 13.84 -4.05
C TRP A 174 13.22 15.28 -4.15
N ALA A 175 13.09 15.89 -5.32
CA ALA A 175 13.41 17.31 -5.50
C ALA A 175 12.56 18.20 -4.58
N GLY A 176 11.26 17.90 -4.45
CA GLY A 176 10.36 18.58 -3.54
C GLY A 176 10.80 18.46 -2.07
N VAL A 177 11.16 17.26 -1.63
CA VAL A 177 11.68 17.01 -0.27
C VAL A 177 12.91 17.86 0.01
N GLN A 178 13.88 17.90 -0.91
CA GLN A 178 15.10 18.69 -0.75
C GLN A 178 14.84 20.20 -0.62
N VAL A 179 13.83 20.70 -1.31
CA VAL A 179 13.43 22.12 -1.24
C VAL A 179 12.66 22.40 0.03
N VAL A 180 11.57 21.64 0.30
CA VAL A 180 10.67 21.88 1.42
C VAL A 180 11.39 21.75 2.76
N SER A 181 12.30 20.79 2.90
CA SER A 181 13.08 20.60 4.13
C SER A 181 13.96 21.80 4.49
N ARG A 182 14.26 22.68 3.52
CA ARG A 182 15.11 23.86 3.73
C ARG A 182 14.33 25.16 3.90
N LEU A 183 13.01 25.13 3.67
CA LEU A 183 12.17 26.33 3.83
C LEU A 183 12.06 26.71 5.31
N PRO A 184 12.04 28.01 5.62
CA PRO A 184 11.75 28.48 6.98
C PRO A 184 10.33 28.03 7.37
N LYS A 185 10.12 27.67 8.64
CA LYS A 185 8.76 27.44 9.15
C LYS A 185 7.94 28.71 8.96
N GLU A 186 7.00 28.72 8.06
CA GLU A 186 5.89 29.65 8.19
C GLU A 186 5.11 29.22 9.42
N THR A 187 5.04 30.10 10.41
CA THR A 187 4.10 29.97 11.51
C THR A 187 2.70 30.00 10.89
N VAL A 188 2.11 28.83 10.71
CA VAL A 188 0.67 28.73 10.44
C VAL A 188 0.01 29.29 11.71
N SER A 189 -0.34 30.56 11.69
CA SER A 189 -1.24 31.16 12.68
C SER A 189 -2.57 30.46 12.51
N THR A 190 -2.93 29.65 13.49
CA THR A 190 -4.28 29.14 13.71
C THR A 190 -5.25 30.27 13.97
#